data_4f8a8f2f0d9256c3d918c9edc4fe653c
#
_entry.id   4f8a8f2f0d9256c3d918c9edc4fe653c
#
_cell.length_a   1.000
_cell.length_b   1.000
_cell.length_c   1.000
_cell.angle_alpha   90.00
_cell.angle_beta   90.00
_cell.angle_gamma   90.00
#
_symmetry.space_group_name_H-M   'P 1'
#
loop_
_entity.id
_entity.type
_entity.pdbx_description
1 polymer ?
#
loop_
_entity_poly.entity_id
_entity_poly.type
_entity_poly.pdbx_seq_one_letter_code
_entity_poly.pdbx_strand_id
1 'polypeptide(L)'
;MKPFVYLIQSAAGLPYPDIPDAACDRIVLNWQAPAPEGGTLFAPGSSWNEGRNRLLEEALQHARATGNDYLYYIFLDDDCRVAEDAALARRLGLPLTGNPFRTFERFLLEWQPAVGYTRYAWQHTEKNQAVNLGHNFDGLFNAFHRETLSFLLPYYTGFDSESWLYSQHILNHMASLLYHPYRIQYNPVATRNARRKGYAQRKKYWDIPTTFLAGALAGRLRQALNTADPNTPAPAPGRPRKKDRSYHLSPAFVARHFREDHPLVRHRRLNTAIPPARRLSPSARVAVCMSGRCCGLDRTHRSIRKYVLAPIGRCDLFMYVPQDEDASLAGLLNPTALEVVPDRPLDEGGLQNGVHCQLKAGLQAYLQQLYGLKMCDRLRRRYAAQHGIHYGAVVRCRPDLRFDSPLPDLATLDLNYIHVPDFHMYEGCNDRVAIGNPENMTMYMSKFDDWPAYVRNWIGASPTAPPVTAEMFTGGQLRQHGIGVRLMPVRFNRVRAHKIKTDWEDHRRKTRRPSSVPEKD
;
A
#
# COMPACT_ATOMS: atom_id res chain seq x y z
N MET A 1 20.89 4.17 -31.44
CA MET A 1 20.37 4.09 -30.04
C MET A 1 18.88 3.83 -30.12
N LYS A 2 18.39 2.78 -29.52
CA LYS A 2 16.97 2.40 -29.55
C LYS A 2 16.24 3.09 -28.39
N PRO A 3 15.17 3.87 -28.63
CA PRO A 3 14.47 4.60 -27.57
C PRO A 3 13.54 3.74 -26.73
N PHE A 4 13.21 2.52 -27.16
CA PHE A 4 12.23 1.67 -26.50
C PHE A 4 12.78 0.30 -26.11
N VAL A 5 12.32 -0.24 -24.99
CA VAL A 5 12.43 -1.65 -24.63
C VAL A 5 11.06 -2.19 -24.24
N TYR A 6 10.65 -3.29 -24.88
CA TYR A 6 9.44 -4.02 -24.52
C TYR A 6 9.78 -5.12 -23.52
N LEU A 7 9.07 -5.11 -22.41
CA LEU A 7 9.21 -6.02 -21.28
C LEU A 7 7.98 -6.91 -21.24
N ILE A 8 8.13 -8.13 -21.76
CA ILE A 8 6.99 -9.00 -22.07
C ILE A 8 6.97 -10.17 -21.10
N GLN A 9 5.89 -10.28 -20.34
CA GLN A 9 5.66 -11.46 -19.49
C GLN A 9 4.75 -12.43 -20.22
N SER A 10 5.25 -13.66 -20.46
CA SER A 10 4.58 -14.68 -21.26
C SER A 10 4.50 -16.01 -20.54
N ALA A 11 3.45 -16.77 -20.79
CA ALA A 11 3.36 -18.15 -20.29
C ALA A 11 4.46 -19.02 -20.92
N ALA A 12 4.66 -18.91 -22.24
CA ALA A 12 5.68 -19.60 -23.01
C ALA A 12 5.92 -18.93 -24.37
N GLY A 13 7.13 -19.05 -24.89
CA GLY A 13 7.49 -18.59 -26.24
C GLY A 13 7.75 -17.09 -26.37
N LEU A 14 7.76 -16.63 -27.61
CA LEU A 14 8.06 -15.25 -28.01
C LEU A 14 6.80 -14.59 -28.60
N PRO A 15 5.94 -14.00 -27.76
CA PRO A 15 4.76 -13.32 -28.28
C PRO A 15 5.14 -12.03 -29.01
N TYR A 16 4.22 -11.52 -29.85
CA TYR A 16 4.34 -10.26 -30.57
C TYR A 16 5.49 -10.16 -31.57
N PRO A 17 5.49 -10.98 -32.61
CA PRO A 17 6.47 -10.87 -33.70
C PRO A 17 6.40 -9.52 -34.44
N ASP A 18 5.23 -8.85 -34.37
CA ASP A 18 4.96 -7.57 -35.06
C ASP A 18 5.57 -6.34 -34.36
N ILE A 19 6.20 -6.49 -33.20
CA ILE A 19 6.96 -5.40 -32.57
C ILE A 19 8.21 -5.13 -33.40
N PRO A 20 8.35 -3.88 -33.94
CA PRO A 20 9.44 -3.59 -34.88
C PRO A 20 10.81 -3.54 -34.19
N ASP A 21 11.77 -4.32 -34.64
CA ASP A 21 13.12 -4.39 -34.04
C ASP A 21 13.99 -3.13 -34.30
N ALA A 22 13.65 -2.32 -35.29
CA ALA A 22 14.48 -1.18 -35.67
C ALA A 22 14.61 -0.10 -34.59
N ALA A 23 13.55 0.10 -33.77
CA ALA A 23 13.48 1.15 -32.75
C ALA A 23 13.43 0.63 -31.34
N CYS A 24 13.34 -0.67 -31.12
CA CYS A 24 13.17 -1.25 -29.80
C CYS A 24 13.98 -2.54 -29.60
N ASP A 25 14.25 -2.84 -28.35
CA ASP A 25 14.65 -4.16 -27.90
C ASP A 25 13.46 -4.88 -27.26
N ARG A 26 13.50 -6.21 -27.25
CA ARG A 26 12.48 -7.05 -26.62
C ARG A 26 13.14 -7.95 -25.59
N ILE A 27 12.64 -7.93 -24.37
CA ILE A 27 13.03 -8.84 -23.29
C ILE A 27 11.80 -9.60 -22.88
N VAL A 28 11.86 -10.92 -22.96
CA VAL A 28 10.73 -11.80 -22.67
C VAL A 28 11.04 -12.65 -21.45
N LEU A 29 10.10 -12.71 -20.51
CA LEU A 29 10.15 -13.61 -19.37
C LEU A 29 9.05 -14.65 -19.51
N ASN A 30 9.45 -15.93 -19.58
CA ASN A 30 8.53 -17.06 -19.58
C ASN A 30 8.38 -17.62 -18.16
N TRP A 31 7.13 -17.80 -17.72
CA TRP A 31 6.86 -18.28 -16.36
C TRP A 31 6.31 -19.70 -16.29
N GLN A 32 5.79 -20.26 -17.38
CA GLN A 32 5.23 -21.61 -17.43
C GLN A 32 6.18 -22.61 -18.09
N ALA A 33 6.76 -22.25 -19.23
CA ALA A 33 7.72 -23.08 -19.92
C ALA A 33 8.86 -22.24 -20.52
N PRO A 34 10.10 -22.74 -20.53
CA PRO A 34 11.21 -22.02 -21.18
C PRO A 34 10.97 -21.92 -22.69
N ALA A 35 11.47 -20.84 -23.31
CA ALA A 35 11.45 -20.75 -24.76
C ALA A 35 12.47 -21.73 -25.38
N PRO A 36 12.13 -22.39 -26.50
CA PRO A 36 13.05 -23.27 -27.19
C PRO A 36 14.29 -22.55 -27.75
N GLU A 37 14.15 -21.29 -28.10
CA GLU A 37 15.22 -20.46 -28.63
C GLU A 37 15.78 -19.57 -27.51
N GLY A 38 17.12 -19.43 -27.46
CA GLY A 38 17.80 -18.62 -26.44
C GLY A 38 17.39 -17.13 -26.46
N GLY A 39 17.60 -16.43 -25.35
CA GLY A 39 17.36 -15.00 -25.23
C GLY A 39 16.11 -14.61 -24.42
N THR A 40 15.48 -15.58 -23.75
CA THR A 40 14.37 -15.33 -22.84
C THR A 40 14.75 -15.66 -21.40
N LEU A 41 14.23 -14.87 -20.47
CA LEU A 41 14.29 -15.22 -19.05
C LEU A 41 13.30 -16.34 -18.74
N PHE A 42 13.68 -17.26 -17.87
CA PHE A 42 12.77 -18.27 -17.36
C PHE A 42 12.64 -18.13 -15.84
N ALA A 43 11.42 -17.90 -15.36
CA ALA A 43 11.15 -17.67 -13.95
C ALA A 43 9.89 -18.41 -13.50
N PRO A 44 9.95 -19.74 -13.36
CA PRO A 44 8.81 -20.53 -12.91
C PRO A 44 8.43 -20.13 -11.47
N GLY A 45 7.12 -20.08 -11.21
CA GLY A 45 6.59 -19.76 -9.88
C GLY A 45 6.70 -18.28 -9.49
N SER A 46 7.21 -17.39 -10.35
CA SER A 46 7.19 -15.95 -10.07
C SER A 46 5.76 -15.42 -10.08
N SER A 47 5.47 -14.51 -9.15
CA SER A 47 4.25 -13.72 -9.20
C SER A 47 4.25 -12.78 -10.42
N TRP A 48 3.09 -12.17 -10.71
CA TRP A 48 3.00 -11.19 -11.79
C TRP A 48 3.92 -9.99 -11.56
N ASN A 49 4.00 -9.48 -10.32
CA ASN A 49 4.86 -8.35 -9.97
C ASN A 49 6.35 -8.73 -9.96
N GLU A 50 6.71 -9.90 -9.43
CA GLU A 50 8.09 -10.39 -9.46
C GLU A 50 8.62 -10.57 -10.89
N GLY A 51 7.78 -11.14 -11.78
CA GLY A 51 8.15 -11.29 -13.19
C GLY A 51 8.45 -9.95 -13.85
N ARG A 52 7.64 -8.92 -13.61
CA ARG A 52 7.87 -7.57 -14.12
C ARG A 52 9.12 -6.92 -13.55
N ASN A 53 9.41 -7.14 -12.28
CA ASN A 53 10.63 -6.63 -11.66
C ASN A 53 11.89 -7.28 -12.25
N ARG A 54 11.87 -8.58 -12.52
CA ARG A 54 12.98 -9.28 -13.21
C ARG A 54 13.19 -8.77 -14.63
N LEU A 55 12.10 -8.54 -15.36
CA LEU A 55 12.17 -7.93 -16.69
C LEU A 55 12.80 -6.52 -16.66
N LEU A 56 12.44 -5.71 -15.67
CA LEU A 56 13.03 -4.38 -15.49
C LEU A 56 14.53 -4.48 -15.17
N GLU A 57 14.90 -5.36 -14.26
CA GLU A 57 16.30 -5.57 -13.87
C GLU A 57 17.14 -5.98 -15.07
N GLU A 58 16.67 -6.94 -15.86
CA GLU A 58 17.35 -7.37 -17.10
C GLU A 58 17.47 -6.23 -18.11
N ALA A 59 16.41 -5.44 -18.30
CA ALA A 59 16.46 -4.28 -19.19
C ALA A 59 17.49 -3.24 -18.77
N LEU A 60 17.62 -2.99 -17.47
CA LEU A 60 18.62 -2.08 -16.93
C LEU A 60 20.04 -2.63 -17.07
N GLN A 61 20.22 -3.94 -16.94
CA GLN A 61 21.51 -4.62 -17.19
C GLN A 61 21.86 -4.58 -18.68
N HIS A 62 20.91 -4.90 -19.55
CA HIS A 62 21.08 -4.84 -21.01
C HIS A 62 21.42 -3.43 -21.49
N ALA A 63 20.74 -2.41 -20.97
CA ALA A 63 21.03 -1.01 -21.27
C ALA A 63 22.49 -0.64 -20.92
N ARG A 64 22.98 -1.05 -19.74
CA ARG A 64 24.37 -0.82 -19.32
C ARG A 64 25.36 -1.55 -20.22
N ALA A 65 25.09 -2.81 -20.57
CA ALA A 65 25.97 -3.65 -21.36
C ALA A 65 26.09 -3.15 -22.82
N THR A 66 24.99 -2.63 -23.39
CA THR A 66 24.94 -2.17 -24.80
C THR A 66 25.17 -0.67 -24.97
N GLY A 67 25.21 0.09 -23.89
CA GLY A 67 25.24 1.56 -23.92
C GLY A 67 23.93 2.17 -24.44
N ASN A 68 22.84 1.41 -24.51
CA ASN A 68 21.52 1.92 -24.89
C ASN A 68 20.89 2.66 -23.71
N ASP A 69 20.39 3.87 -23.99
CA ASP A 69 19.67 4.69 -23.03
C ASP A 69 18.19 4.75 -23.46
N TYR A 70 17.43 3.73 -23.09
CA TYR A 70 16.01 3.66 -23.44
C TYR A 70 15.25 4.83 -22.84
N LEU A 71 14.43 5.48 -23.66
CA LEU A 71 13.54 6.55 -23.21
C LEU A 71 12.30 5.99 -22.49
N TYR A 72 11.79 4.85 -22.98
CA TYR A 72 10.62 4.19 -22.42
C TYR A 72 10.84 2.69 -22.18
N TYR A 73 10.33 2.23 -21.04
CA TYR A 73 10.21 0.84 -20.62
C TYR A 73 8.74 0.43 -20.73
N ILE A 74 8.43 -0.45 -21.66
CA ILE A 74 7.07 -0.77 -22.08
C ILE A 74 6.71 -2.17 -21.62
N PHE A 75 5.83 -2.26 -20.62
CA PHE A 75 5.35 -3.56 -20.12
C PHE A 75 4.15 -4.04 -20.92
N LEU A 76 4.13 -5.35 -21.20
CA LEU A 76 3.10 -5.99 -22.02
C LEU A 76 2.88 -7.43 -21.57
N ASP A 77 1.62 -7.83 -21.37
CA ASP A 77 1.25 -9.22 -21.08
C ASP A 77 0.96 -10.00 -22.38
N ASP A 78 1.25 -11.29 -22.42
CA ASP A 78 1.13 -12.14 -23.62
C ASP A 78 -0.31 -12.34 -24.12
N ASP A 79 -1.29 -12.09 -23.27
CA ASP A 79 -2.71 -12.19 -23.61
C ASP A 79 -3.34 -10.84 -24.03
N CYS A 80 -2.52 -9.81 -24.21
CA CYS A 80 -2.96 -8.52 -24.71
C CYS A 80 -3.12 -8.54 -26.23
N ARG A 81 -4.29 -8.16 -26.74
CA ARG A 81 -4.51 -7.87 -28.16
C ARG A 81 -4.49 -6.36 -28.36
N VAL A 82 -3.58 -5.91 -29.20
CA VAL A 82 -3.36 -4.48 -29.49
C VAL A 82 -3.83 -4.20 -30.91
N ALA A 83 -4.61 -3.14 -31.10
CA ALA A 83 -5.09 -2.74 -32.42
C ALA A 83 -5.23 -1.22 -32.55
N GLU A 84 -5.06 -0.71 -33.76
CA GLU A 84 -5.37 0.68 -34.09
C GLU A 84 -6.88 0.89 -34.24
N ASP A 85 -7.40 2.02 -33.74
CA ASP A 85 -8.76 2.46 -34.00
C ASP A 85 -8.78 3.38 -35.23
N ALA A 86 -8.89 2.75 -36.42
CA ALA A 86 -8.90 3.48 -37.68
C ALA A 86 -10.11 4.44 -37.80
N ALA A 87 -11.24 4.10 -37.19
CA ALA A 87 -12.42 4.96 -37.24
C ALA A 87 -12.22 6.24 -36.39
N LEU A 88 -11.64 6.10 -35.20
CA LEU A 88 -11.28 7.23 -34.35
C LEU A 88 -10.20 8.10 -35.01
N ALA A 89 -9.14 7.49 -35.50
CA ALA A 89 -8.02 8.20 -36.12
C ALA A 89 -8.49 9.02 -37.35
N ARG A 90 -9.31 8.44 -38.23
CA ARG A 90 -9.90 9.14 -39.37
C ARG A 90 -10.74 10.35 -38.94
N ARG A 91 -11.57 10.18 -37.91
CA ARG A 91 -12.43 11.26 -37.40
C ARG A 91 -11.61 12.41 -36.80
N LEU A 92 -10.47 12.12 -36.22
CA LEU A 92 -9.58 13.12 -35.59
C LEU A 92 -8.50 13.65 -36.54
N GLY A 93 -8.44 13.17 -37.79
CA GLY A 93 -7.38 13.53 -38.72
C GLY A 93 -5.98 13.05 -38.30
N LEU A 94 -5.90 11.97 -37.49
CA LEU A 94 -4.63 11.45 -36.99
C LEU A 94 -4.05 10.40 -37.94
N PRO A 95 -2.76 10.48 -38.26
CA PRO A 95 -2.11 9.47 -39.08
C PRO A 95 -1.89 8.19 -38.25
N LEU A 96 -2.20 7.03 -38.83
CA LEU A 96 -1.82 5.71 -38.31
C LEU A 96 -0.62 5.18 -39.07
N THR A 97 0.09 4.25 -38.47
CA THR A 97 1.26 3.62 -39.10
C THR A 97 0.96 2.29 -39.76
N GLY A 98 -0.23 1.73 -39.53
CA GLY A 98 -0.60 0.36 -39.89
C GLY A 98 -0.06 -0.69 -38.91
N ASN A 99 0.71 -0.27 -37.89
CA ASN A 99 1.22 -1.12 -36.82
C ASN A 99 0.92 -0.44 -35.48
N PRO A 100 0.12 -1.06 -34.59
CA PRO A 100 -0.33 -0.43 -33.35
C PRO A 100 0.82 -0.11 -32.37
N PHE A 101 1.89 -0.89 -32.40
CA PHE A 101 3.08 -0.63 -31.56
C PHE A 101 3.80 0.64 -32.03
N ARG A 102 4.06 0.78 -33.33
CA ARG A 102 4.66 2.01 -33.90
C ARG A 102 3.77 3.24 -33.69
N THR A 103 2.47 3.08 -33.79
CA THR A 103 1.54 4.19 -33.55
C THR A 103 1.59 4.62 -32.07
N PHE A 104 1.72 3.67 -31.14
CA PHE A 104 1.92 3.97 -29.74
C PHE A 104 3.30 4.57 -29.45
N GLU A 105 4.37 4.03 -30.03
CA GLU A 105 5.74 4.58 -29.92
C GLU A 105 5.82 6.03 -30.37
N ARG A 106 5.17 6.37 -31.49
CA ARG A 106 5.10 7.75 -31.99
C ARG A 106 4.40 8.67 -30.98
N PHE A 107 3.30 8.23 -30.40
CA PHE A 107 2.65 8.96 -29.32
C PHE A 107 3.60 9.20 -28.14
N LEU A 108 4.37 8.19 -27.72
CA LEU A 108 5.31 8.32 -26.62
C LEU A 108 6.41 9.36 -26.92
N LEU A 109 6.92 9.40 -28.15
CA LEU A 109 7.93 10.39 -28.55
C LEU A 109 7.35 11.81 -28.66
N GLU A 110 6.12 11.92 -29.17
CA GLU A 110 5.47 13.20 -29.38
C GLU A 110 5.00 13.85 -28.09
N TRP A 111 4.35 13.08 -27.20
CA TRP A 111 3.74 13.58 -25.96
C TRP A 111 4.64 13.47 -24.74
N GLN A 112 5.62 12.60 -24.76
CA GLN A 112 6.54 12.30 -23.66
C GLN A 112 5.84 12.19 -22.28
N PRO A 113 4.80 11.32 -22.16
CA PRO A 113 4.13 11.14 -20.89
C PRO A 113 5.05 10.51 -19.86
N ALA A 114 4.86 10.83 -18.59
CA ALA A 114 5.50 10.13 -17.49
C ALA A 114 5.08 8.65 -17.46
N VAL A 115 3.78 8.41 -17.68
CA VAL A 115 3.23 7.08 -17.93
C VAL A 115 2.28 7.18 -19.12
N GLY A 116 2.62 6.47 -20.20
CA GLY A 116 1.76 6.32 -21.37
C GLY A 116 1.07 4.98 -21.37
N TYR A 117 -0.23 4.93 -21.71
CA TYR A 117 -0.98 3.69 -21.80
C TYR A 117 -2.13 3.78 -22.81
N THR A 118 -2.64 2.64 -23.20
CA THR A 118 -3.70 2.53 -24.19
C THR A 118 -5.07 2.47 -23.53
N ARG A 119 -6.14 2.75 -24.28
CA ARG A 119 -7.48 2.50 -23.80
C ARG A 119 -7.86 1.02 -23.91
N TYR A 120 -8.80 0.56 -23.11
CA TYR A 120 -9.45 -0.70 -23.36
C TYR A 120 -10.45 -0.63 -24.51
N ALA A 121 -10.53 -1.66 -25.33
CA ALA A 121 -11.44 -1.73 -26.46
C ALA A 121 -12.94 -1.59 -26.07
N TRP A 122 -13.30 -1.96 -24.83
CA TRP A 122 -14.65 -1.83 -24.30
C TRP A 122 -14.96 -0.47 -23.66
N GLN A 123 -13.94 0.38 -23.46
CA GLN A 123 -14.16 1.73 -22.95
C GLN A 123 -14.83 2.58 -24.02
N HIS A 124 -16.08 2.92 -23.79
CA HIS A 124 -16.88 3.76 -24.69
C HIS A 124 -16.69 5.26 -24.47
N THR A 125 -15.94 5.62 -23.44
CA THR A 125 -15.71 7.01 -23.08
C THR A 125 -14.74 7.66 -24.05
N GLU A 126 -15.13 8.83 -24.57
CA GLU A 126 -14.23 9.80 -25.16
C GLU A 126 -13.76 9.47 -26.59
N LYS A 127 -14.69 8.96 -27.38
CA LYS A 127 -14.48 8.64 -28.81
C LYS A 127 -14.05 9.81 -29.71
N ASN A 128 -13.95 11.03 -29.17
CA ASN A 128 -13.64 12.22 -29.93
C ASN A 128 -12.32 12.89 -29.53
N GLN A 129 -11.44 12.18 -28.83
CA GLN A 129 -10.18 12.73 -28.35
C GLN A 129 -9.03 11.76 -28.60
N ALA A 130 -7.88 12.33 -28.96
CA ALA A 130 -6.65 11.57 -29.18
C ALA A 130 -6.08 11.05 -27.86
N VAL A 131 -6.17 11.85 -26.83
CA VAL A 131 -5.60 11.56 -25.50
C VAL A 131 -6.54 11.92 -24.38
N ASN A 132 -6.41 11.20 -23.26
CA ASN A 132 -7.11 11.48 -22.02
C ASN A 132 -6.15 11.49 -20.85
N LEU A 133 -6.47 12.31 -19.85
CA LEU A 133 -5.87 12.17 -18.53
C LEU A 133 -6.58 11.07 -17.77
N GLY A 134 -5.90 9.99 -17.49
CA GLY A 134 -6.47 8.89 -16.72
C GLY A 134 -6.12 8.99 -15.25
N HIS A 135 -7.04 8.55 -14.40
CA HIS A 135 -6.78 8.41 -12.97
C HIS A 135 -6.12 7.06 -12.66
N ASN A 136 -6.49 6.02 -13.40
CA ASN A 136 -5.96 4.68 -13.25
C ASN A 136 -5.61 4.10 -14.62
N PHE A 137 -4.48 3.43 -14.69
CA PHE A 137 -4.10 2.61 -15.84
C PHE A 137 -3.97 1.15 -15.40
N ASP A 138 -4.32 0.26 -16.30
CA ASP A 138 -4.19 -1.18 -16.07
C ASP A 138 -2.78 -1.65 -16.38
N GLY A 139 -2.38 -2.76 -15.78
CA GLY A 139 -1.07 -3.36 -15.99
C GLY A 139 -0.84 -3.99 -17.38
N LEU A 140 -1.88 -4.15 -18.19
CA LEU A 140 -1.84 -4.96 -19.41
C LEU A 140 -0.88 -4.41 -20.49
N PHE A 141 -0.91 -3.09 -20.72
CA PHE A 141 -0.01 -2.42 -21.68
C PHE A 141 0.24 -0.97 -21.24
N ASN A 142 1.43 -0.71 -20.73
CA ASN A 142 1.83 0.62 -20.27
C ASN A 142 3.33 0.87 -20.47
N ALA A 143 3.68 2.13 -20.65
CA ALA A 143 5.02 2.62 -20.88
C ALA A 143 5.42 3.59 -19.76
N PHE A 144 6.58 3.38 -19.17
CA PHE A 144 7.17 4.25 -18.17
C PHE A 144 8.35 5.00 -18.76
N HIS A 145 8.33 6.33 -18.67
CA HIS A 145 9.47 7.14 -19.03
C HIS A 145 10.65 6.85 -18.08
N ARG A 146 11.88 6.78 -18.62
CA ARG A 146 13.08 6.42 -17.83
C ARG A 146 13.23 7.21 -16.53
N GLU A 147 12.86 8.48 -16.52
CA GLU A 147 12.98 9.33 -15.34
C GLU A 147 11.97 9.01 -14.21
N THR A 148 10.97 8.20 -14.53
CA THR A 148 9.97 7.78 -13.54
C THR A 148 10.32 6.47 -12.85
N LEU A 149 11.27 5.71 -13.40
CA LEU A 149 11.57 4.34 -12.93
C LEU A 149 11.94 4.29 -11.45
N SER A 150 12.85 5.16 -11.03
CA SER A 150 13.35 5.19 -9.65
C SER A 150 12.27 5.52 -8.60
N PHE A 151 11.09 6.01 -9.03
CA PHE A 151 10.00 6.43 -8.14
C PHE A 151 8.76 5.56 -8.26
N LEU A 152 8.53 4.99 -9.43
CA LEU A 152 7.36 4.18 -9.70
C LEU A 152 7.66 2.68 -9.63
N LEU A 153 8.89 2.29 -9.92
CA LEU A 153 9.33 0.90 -10.00
C LEU A 153 10.52 0.65 -9.05
N PRO A 154 10.78 -0.58 -8.62
CA PRO A 154 10.09 -1.81 -8.99
C PRO A 154 8.68 -1.91 -8.42
N TYR A 155 7.85 -2.81 -8.97
CA TYR A 155 6.56 -3.18 -8.39
C TYR A 155 6.77 -3.75 -6.99
N TYR A 156 5.91 -3.33 -6.07
CA TYR A 156 5.98 -3.83 -4.70
C TYR A 156 5.38 -5.23 -4.59
N THR A 157 6.19 -6.22 -4.23
CA THR A 157 5.78 -7.64 -4.23
C THR A 157 5.18 -8.14 -2.92
N GLY A 158 5.21 -7.32 -1.89
CA GLY A 158 4.81 -7.74 -0.55
C GLY A 158 3.34 -8.08 -0.36
N PHE A 159 2.49 -7.77 -1.33
CA PHE A 159 1.08 -8.14 -1.32
C PHE A 159 0.74 -9.27 -2.29
N ASP A 160 1.71 -9.85 -2.97
CA ASP A 160 1.45 -10.82 -4.05
C ASP A 160 0.75 -12.08 -3.56
N SER A 161 0.97 -12.50 -2.32
CA SER A 161 0.23 -13.59 -1.68
C SER A 161 -1.26 -13.28 -1.46
N GLU A 162 -1.64 -12.00 -1.42
CA GLU A 162 -3.02 -11.55 -1.23
C GLU A 162 -3.65 -11.16 -2.57
N SER A 163 -2.99 -10.29 -3.30
CA SER A 163 -3.41 -9.84 -4.63
C SER A 163 -2.31 -9.02 -5.32
N TRP A 164 -1.89 -9.43 -6.51
CA TRP A 164 -1.00 -8.63 -7.38
C TRP A 164 -1.54 -7.22 -7.65
N LEU A 165 -2.86 -7.06 -7.63
CA LEU A 165 -3.56 -5.82 -7.92
C LEU A 165 -3.24 -4.69 -6.92
N TYR A 166 -2.88 -5.02 -5.68
CA TYR A 166 -2.50 -4.01 -4.68
C TYR A 166 -1.24 -3.26 -5.09
N SER A 167 -0.27 -3.94 -5.68
CA SER A 167 0.93 -3.30 -6.22
C SER A 167 0.60 -2.35 -7.38
N GLN A 168 -0.30 -2.76 -8.26
CA GLN A 168 -0.79 -1.89 -9.34
C GLN A 168 -1.53 -0.66 -8.78
N HIS A 169 -2.28 -0.79 -7.69
CA HIS A 169 -2.92 0.35 -7.04
C HIS A 169 -1.91 1.31 -6.40
N ILE A 170 -0.90 0.79 -5.71
CA ILE A 170 0.19 1.60 -5.16
C ILE A 170 0.84 2.39 -6.28
N LEU A 171 1.18 1.73 -7.37
CA LEU A 171 1.79 2.36 -8.54
C LEU A 171 0.89 3.46 -9.14
N ASN A 172 -0.39 3.20 -9.33
CA ASN A 172 -1.37 4.18 -9.81
C ASN A 172 -1.45 5.40 -8.90
N HIS A 173 -1.44 5.19 -7.59
CA HIS A 173 -1.49 6.25 -6.60
C HIS A 173 -0.21 7.09 -6.59
N MET A 174 0.96 6.44 -6.65
CA MET A 174 2.24 7.12 -6.76
C MET A 174 2.34 7.92 -8.05
N ALA A 175 1.93 7.34 -9.16
CA ALA A 175 1.90 8.03 -10.44
C ALA A 175 0.93 9.22 -10.45
N SER A 176 -0.23 9.10 -9.74
CA SER A 176 -1.17 10.22 -9.59
C SER A 176 -0.57 11.36 -8.79
N LEU A 177 0.12 11.03 -7.71
CA LEU A 177 0.68 12.01 -6.81
C LEU A 177 1.88 12.75 -7.40
N LEU A 178 2.78 11.99 -8.06
CA LEU A 178 4.07 12.51 -8.51
C LEU A 178 4.02 13.10 -9.92
N TYR A 179 3.16 12.54 -10.78
CA TYR A 179 3.18 12.80 -12.22
C TYR A 179 1.84 13.20 -12.83
N HIS A 180 0.84 13.54 -12.03
CA HIS A 180 -0.36 14.16 -12.58
C HIS A 180 -0.05 15.60 -13.05
N PRO A 181 -0.47 16.02 -14.27
CA PRO A 181 -1.36 15.38 -15.24
C PRO A 181 -0.65 14.56 -16.34
N TYR A 182 0.58 14.11 -16.14
CA TYR A 182 1.43 13.50 -17.19
C TYR A 182 1.24 12.00 -17.37
N ARG A 183 0.15 11.43 -16.82
CA ARG A 183 -0.32 10.08 -17.12
C ARG A 183 -1.35 10.19 -18.23
N ILE A 184 -0.98 9.73 -19.42
CA ILE A 184 -1.75 9.99 -20.62
C ILE A 184 -2.21 8.67 -21.25
N GLN A 185 -3.52 8.53 -21.41
CA GLN A 185 -4.15 7.47 -22.19
C GLN A 185 -4.18 7.88 -23.66
N TYR A 186 -3.67 7.01 -24.55
CA TYR A 186 -3.73 7.20 -25.98
C TYR A 186 -4.87 6.40 -26.60
N ASN A 187 -5.89 7.07 -27.12
CA ASN A 187 -7.12 6.46 -27.58
C ASN A 187 -7.05 5.80 -28.97
N PRO A 188 -6.23 6.28 -29.93
CA PRO A 188 -6.11 5.66 -31.24
C PRO A 188 -5.53 4.24 -31.23
N VAL A 189 -4.91 3.81 -30.12
CA VAL A 189 -4.53 2.42 -29.90
C VAL A 189 -5.37 1.82 -28.78
N ALA A 190 -5.98 0.68 -29.05
CA ALA A 190 -6.83 0.00 -28.10
C ALA A 190 -6.27 -1.39 -27.74
N THR A 191 -6.44 -1.77 -26.49
CA THR A 191 -6.05 -3.08 -25.99
C THR A 191 -7.28 -3.89 -25.55
N ARG A 192 -7.16 -5.19 -25.65
CA ARG A 192 -8.16 -6.16 -25.18
C ARG A 192 -7.44 -7.34 -24.56
N ASN A 193 -7.84 -7.75 -23.37
CA ASN A 193 -7.41 -9.02 -22.80
C ASN A 193 -8.06 -10.18 -23.56
N ALA A 194 -7.26 -11.09 -24.11
CA ALA A 194 -7.73 -12.23 -24.87
C ALA A 194 -8.20 -13.38 -23.97
N ARG A 195 -7.69 -13.47 -22.77
CA ARG A 195 -8.05 -14.50 -21.77
C ARG A 195 -9.01 -13.91 -20.75
N ARG A 196 -10.27 -14.30 -20.81
CA ARG A 196 -11.31 -13.83 -19.86
C ARG A 196 -11.28 -14.53 -18.48
N LYS A 197 -10.39 -15.45 -18.23
CA LYS A 197 -10.28 -16.08 -16.90
C LYS A 197 -9.67 -15.05 -15.94
N GLY A 198 -10.55 -14.35 -15.23
CA GLY A 198 -10.14 -13.42 -14.17
C GLY A 198 -9.33 -14.16 -13.11
N TYR A 199 -8.23 -13.56 -12.72
CA TYR A 199 -7.52 -13.96 -11.51
C TYR A 199 -8.50 -13.92 -10.34
N ALA A 200 -8.43 -14.89 -9.43
CA ALA A 200 -9.25 -14.92 -8.24
C ALA A 200 -8.98 -13.62 -7.43
N GLN A 201 -9.86 -12.66 -7.59
CA GLN A 201 -9.80 -11.40 -6.85
C GLN A 201 -10.26 -11.69 -5.43
N ARG A 202 -9.32 -11.80 -4.50
CA ARG A 202 -9.64 -11.70 -3.09
C ARG A 202 -10.11 -10.27 -2.80
N LYS A 203 -10.94 -10.11 -1.76
CA LYS A 203 -11.63 -8.87 -1.38
C LYS A 203 -10.78 -7.61 -1.57
N LYS A 204 -11.38 -6.61 -2.22
CA LYS A 204 -10.79 -5.30 -2.47
C LYS A 204 -10.76 -4.48 -1.17
N TYR A 205 -9.65 -4.45 -0.49
CA TYR A 205 -9.39 -3.49 0.59
C TYR A 205 -8.64 -2.29 0.00
N TRP A 206 -9.39 -1.32 -0.46
CA TRP A 206 -8.86 -0.11 -1.12
C TRP A 206 -7.99 0.74 -0.20
N ASP A 207 -8.11 0.56 1.12
CA ASP A 207 -7.35 1.32 2.11
C ASP A 207 -5.91 0.82 2.29
N ILE A 208 -5.61 -0.41 1.87
CA ILE A 208 -4.26 -0.99 2.00
C ILE A 208 -3.21 -0.15 1.27
N PRO A 209 -3.37 0.21 -0.02
CA PRO A 209 -2.40 1.03 -0.72
C PRO A 209 -2.20 2.40 -0.08
N THR A 210 -3.25 3.03 0.44
CA THR A 210 -3.15 4.36 1.07
C THR A 210 -2.47 4.32 2.43
N THR A 211 -2.63 3.25 3.20
CA THR A 211 -1.91 3.08 4.47
C THR A 211 -0.45 2.69 4.27
N PHE A 212 -0.11 2.16 3.10
CA PHE A 212 1.26 1.80 2.73
C PHE A 212 2.13 3.03 2.43
N LEU A 213 1.54 4.08 1.88
CA LEU A 213 2.28 5.29 1.50
C LEU A 213 2.68 6.12 2.72
N ALA A 214 3.84 6.78 2.66
CA ALA A 214 4.28 7.71 3.68
C ALA A 214 3.24 8.82 3.94
N GLY A 215 3.12 9.28 5.21
CA GLY A 215 2.03 10.17 5.62
C GLY A 215 1.90 11.46 4.82
N ALA A 216 3.02 12.13 4.53
CA ALA A 216 3.02 13.32 3.68
C ALA A 216 2.51 13.05 2.26
N LEU A 217 2.80 11.87 1.72
CA LEU A 217 2.31 11.42 0.42
C LEU A 217 0.83 11.01 0.47
N ALA A 218 0.39 10.35 1.54
CA ALA A 218 -1.00 9.92 1.68
C ALA A 218 -1.99 11.09 1.74
N GLY A 219 -1.65 12.18 2.42
CA GLY A 219 -2.47 13.39 2.46
C GLY A 219 -2.62 14.03 1.08
N ARG A 220 -1.53 14.16 0.34
CA ARG A 220 -1.51 14.70 -1.02
C ARG A 220 -2.21 13.79 -2.02
N LEU A 221 -2.09 12.47 -1.84
CA LEU A 221 -2.80 11.52 -2.67
C LEU A 221 -4.31 11.67 -2.52
N ARG A 222 -4.84 11.82 -1.31
CA ARG A 222 -6.26 12.10 -1.09
C ARG A 222 -6.69 13.38 -1.80
N GLN A 223 -5.91 14.42 -1.70
CA GLN A 223 -6.16 15.68 -2.40
C GLN A 223 -6.15 15.46 -3.91
N ALA A 224 -5.16 14.78 -4.46
CA ALA A 224 -5.05 14.50 -5.89
C ALA A 224 -6.17 13.60 -6.43
N LEU A 225 -6.66 12.64 -5.62
CA LEU A 225 -7.80 11.78 -5.99
C LEU A 225 -9.15 12.52 -5.94
N ASN A 226 -9.25 13.55 -5.11
CA ASN A 226 -10.48 14.33 -4.92
C ASN A 226 -10.53 15.59 -5.79
N THR A 227 -9.40 16.04 -6.32
CA THR A 227 -9.34 17.18 -7.24
C THR A 227 -9.22 16.67 -8.68
N ALA A 228 -10.10 17.13 -9.55
CA ALA A 228 -9.77 17.25 -10.97
C ALA A 228 -8.50 18.12 -11.08
N ASP A 229 -7.74 17.96 -12.17
CA ASP A 229 -6.51 18.68 -12.48
C ASP A 229 -6.40 20.05 -11.76
N PRO A 230 -5.35 20.31 -10.97
CA PRO A 230 -5.15 21.58 -10.28
C PRO A 230 -5.10 22.80 -11.21
N ASN A 231 -4.92 22.58 -12.53
CA ASN A 231 -4.96 23.63 -13.57
C ASN A 231 -6.34 23.77 -14.22
N THR A 232 -7.31 22.92 -13.87
CA THR A 232 -8.69 23.09 -14.32
C THR A 232 -9.42 23.95 -13.30
N PRO A 233 -10.11 25.04 -13.71
CA PRO A 233 -10.97 25.80 -12.80
C PRO A 233 -11.90 24.83 -12.08
N ALA A 234 -12.03 24.97 -10.76
CA ALA A 234 -12.92 24.14 -9.97
C ALA A 234 -14.29 24.11 -10.65
N PRO A 235 -14.83 22.92 -10.97
CA PRO A 235 -16.17 22.85 -11.55
C PRO A 235 -17.15 23.49 -10.57
N ALA A 236 -18.08 24.27 -11.09
CA ALA A 236 -19.18 24.79 -10.31
C ALA A 236 -19.83 23.64 -9.52
N PRO A 237 -20.30 23.87 -8.27
CA PRO A 237 -20.83 22.82 -7.42
C PRO A 237 -21.97 22.06 -8.11
N GLY A 238 -21.64 20.90 -8.62
CA GLY A 238 -22.51 19.99 -9.34
C GLY A 238 -21.69 18.77 -9.74
N ARG A 239 -22.31 17.60 -9.79
CA ARG A 239 -21.61 16.36 -10.21
C ARG A 239 -21.00 16.58 -11.60
N PRO A 240 -19.66 16.50 -11.77
CA PRO A 240 -19.06 16.65 -13.09
C PRO A 240 -19.64 15.59 -14.03
N ARG A 241 -20.19 16.03 -15.15
CA ARG A 241 -20.66 15.11 -16.20
C ARG A 241 -19.47 14.32 -16.72
N LYS A 242 -19.66 13.03 -17.05
CA LYS A 242 -18.59 12.18 -17.60
C LYS A 242 -17.86 12.80 -18.80
N LYS A 243 -18.48 13.73 -19.50
CA LYS A 243 -17.94 14.46 -20.65
C LYS A 243 -16.88 15.51 -20.30
N ASP A 244 -16.84 15.97 -19.05
CA ASP A 244 -15.97 17.09 -18.64
C ASP A 244 -14.58 16.62 -18.17
N ARG A 245 -14.26 15.33 -18.32
CA ARG A 245 -13.00 14.72 -17.85
C ARG A 245 -11.93 14.55 -18.92
N SER A 246 -12.12 15.12 -20.08
CA SER A 246 -11.22 14.95 -21.21
C SER A 246 -10.46 16.24 -21.51
N TYR A 247 -9.16 16.14 -21.45
CA TYR A 247 -8.26 17.28 -21.65
C TYR A 247 -7.51 17.13 -22.98
N HIS A 248 -7.39 18.23 -23.69
CA HIS A 248 -6.54 18.30 -24.85
C HIS A 248 -5.21 18.91 -24.43
N LEU A 249 -4.23 18.05 -24.06
CA LEU A 249 -2.89 18.50 -23.72
C LEU A 249 -2.02 18.59 -24.96
N SER A 250 -1.27 19.66 -25.08
CA SER A 250 -0.22 19.74 -26.11
C SER A 250 1.06 19.01 -25.65
N PRO A 251 1.82 18.39 -26.55
CA PRO A 251 3.12 17.78 -26.22
C PRO A 251 4.07 18.78 -25.54
N ALA A 252 4.08 20.03 -25.98
CA ALA A 252 4.89 21.09 -25.39
C ALA A 252 4.51 21.39 -23.93
N PHE A 253 3.23 21.30 -23.59
CA PHE A 253 2.76 21.46 -22.21
C PHE A 253 3.27 20.32 -21.33
N VAL A 254 3.13 19.07 -21.78
CA VAL A 254 3.60 17.88 -21.05
C VAL A 254 5.10 17.95 -20.83
N ALA A 255 5.90 18.23 -21.88
CA ALA A 255 7.35 18.34 -21.79
C ALA A 255 7.80 19.45 -20.82
N ARG A 256 7.12 20.61 -20.82
CA ARG A 256 7.44 21.73 -19.91
C ARG A 256 7.23 21.34 -18.45
N HIS A 257 6.17 20.61 -18.14
CA HIS A 257 5.80 20.29 -16.76
C HIS A 257 6.48 19.03 -16.25
N PHE A 258 7.06 18.22 -17.11
CA PHE A 258 7.81 17.01 -16.73
C PHE A 258 9.24 17.33 -16.26
N ARG A 259 9.57 18.58 -16.05
CA ARG A 259 10.89 19.02 -15.59
C ARG A 259 11.11 18.76 -14.10
N GLU A 260 12.37 18.69 -13.70
CA GLU A 260 12.79 18.47 -12.33
C GLU A 260 12.35 19.56 -11.33
N ASP A 261 12.13 20.78 -11.81
CA ASP A 261 11.68 21.91 -11.00
C ASP A 261 10.18 21.89 -10.70
N HIS A 262 9.40 21.01 -11.37
CA HIS A 262 7.99 20.88 -11.08
C HIS A 262 7.77 20.47 -9.61
N PRO A 263 6.84 21.12 -8.86
CA PRO A 263 6.63 20.84 -7.43
C PRO A 263 6.36 19.37 -7.10
N LEU A 264 5.66 18.64 -7.99
CA LEU A 264 5.40 17.21 -7.82
C LEU A 264 6.65 16.36 -8.03
N VAL A 265 7.56 16.77 -8.91
CA VAL A 265 8.83 16.09 -9.13
C VAL A 265 9.80 16.30 -7.98
N ARG A 266 9.75 17.44 -7.31
CA ARG A 266 10.54 17.67 -6.07
C ARG A 266 10.19 16.72 -4.94
N HIS A 267 8.99 16.17 -4.92
CA HIS A 267 8.57 15.17 -3.94
C HIS A 267 9.03 13.76 -4.26
N ARG A 268 9.61 13.51 -5.42
CA ARG A 268 10.16 12.20 -5.78
C ARG A 268 11.20 11.70 -4.79
N ARG A 269 11.97 12.59 -4.15
CA ARG A 269 12.95 12.23 -3.10
C ARG A 269 12.31 11.63 -1.85
N LEU A 270 11.01 11.84 -1.63
CA LEU A 270 10.25 11.23 -0.53
C LEU A 270 9.83 9.78 -0.83
N ASN A 271 9.95 9.38 -2.08
CA ASN A 271 9.70 8.03 -2.57
C ASN A 271 11.03 7.37 -2.93
N THR A 272 11.90 7.24 -1.96
CA THR A 272 13.11 6.44 -2.14
C THR A 272 12.72 5.03 -2.59
N ALA A 273 13.60 4.39 -3.32
CA ALA A 273 13.47 2.99 -3.70
C ALA A 273 12.98 2.17 -2.50
N ILE A 274 12.06 1.24 -2.72
CA ILE A 274 11.59 0.34 -1.67
C ILE A 274 12.82 -0.30 -1.05
N PRO A 275 13.07 -0.10 0.24
CA PRO A 275 14.28 -0.61 0.86
C PRO A 275 14.27 -2.15 0.79
N PRO A 276 15.43 -2.80 0.69
CA PRO A 276 15.48 -4.25 0.74
C PRO A 276 14.78 -4.75 2.00
N ALA A 277 14.07 -5.88 1.88
CA ALA A 277 13.30 -6.43 2.98
C ALA A 277 14.17 -6.67 4.21
N ARG A 278 13.80 -6.08 5.34
CA ARG A 278 14.45 -6.30 6.63
C ARG A 278 13.85 -7.54 7.27
N ARG A 279 14.59 -8.65 7.26
CA ARG A 279 14.16 -9.92 7.84
C ARG A 279 14.66 -10.08 9.27
N LEU A 280 13.89 -10.79 10.09
CA LEU A 280 14.34 -11.18 11.41
C LEU A 280 15.47 -12.22 11.30
N SER A 281 16.61 -11.97 11.94
CA SER A 281 17.67 -12.98 12.03
C SER A 281 17.20 -14.15 12.90
N PRO A 282 17.53 -15.41 12.55
CA PRO A 282 17.18 -16.58 13.36
C PRO A 282 17.69 -16.53 14.81
N SER A 283 18.80 -15.83 15.04
CA SER A 283 19.39 -15.66 16.38
C SER A 283 18.84 -14.46 17.14
N ALA A 284 18.04 -13.60 16.51
CA ALA A 284 17.56 -12.36 17.12
C ALA A 284 16.56 -12.65 18.24
N ARG A 285 16.68 -11.90 19.35
CA ARG A 285 15.64 -11.85 20.39
C ARG A 285 14.49 -10.96 19.95
N VAL A 286 13.30 -11.29 20.40
CA VAL A 286 12.08 -10.52 20.15
C VAL A 286 11.57 -9.96 21.47
N ALA A 287 11.14 -8.71 21.50
CA ALA A 287 10.43 -8.16 22.62
C ALA A 287 8.91 -8.27 22.41
N VAL A 288 8.20 -8.74 23.42
CA VAL A 288 6.74 -8.72 23.46
C VAL A 288 6.30 -7.69 24.49
N CYS A 289 5.53 -6.69 24.06
CA CYS A 289 5.05 -5.59 24.90
C CYS A 289 3.53 -5.69 25.09
N MET A 290 3.09 -5.75 26.33
CA MET A 290 1.68 -5.77 26.72
C MET A 290 1.38 -4.65 27.70
N SER A 291 0.37 -3.85 27.40
CA SER A 291 -0.08 -2.80 28.32
C SER A 291 -1.59 -2.76 28.41
N GLY A 292 -2.08 -2.34 29.57
CA GLY A 292 -3.50 -2.23 29.89
C GLY A 292 -3.94 -3.19 31.02
N ARG A 293 -5.22 -3.15 31.33
CA ARG A 293 -5.80 -3.96 32.41
C ARG A 293 -5.70 -5.45 32.13
N CYS A 294 -5.43 -6.23 33.17
CA CYS A 294 -5.34 -7.68 33.13
C CYS A 294 -6.69 -8.39 33.23
N CYS A 295 -7.80 -7.66 33.27
CA CYS A 295 -9.13 -8.24 33.37
C CYS A 295 -9.40 -9.25 32.24
N GLY A 296 -9.62 -10.51 32.60
CA GLY A 296 -9.81 -11.62 31.67
C GLY A 296 -8.50 -12.31 31.24
N LEU A 297 -7.35 -11.96 31.81
CA LEU A 297 -6.08 -12.64 31.53
C LEU A 297 -6.09 -14.10 32.00
N ASP A 298 -6.85 -14.41 33.05
CA ASP A 298 -7.18 -15.78 33.48
C ASP A 298 -7.72 -16.64 32.33
N ARG A 299 -8.45 -16.04 31.38
CA ARG A 299 -9.08 -16.71 30.23
C ARG A 299 -8.26 -16.57 28.93
N THR A 300 -7.35 -15.60 28.85
CA THR A 300 -6.60 -15.32 27.61
C THR A 300 -5.17 -15.85 27.65
N HIS A 301 -4.55 -15.99 28.83
CA HIS A 301 -3.13 -16.34 28.99
C HIS A 301 -2.73 -17.62 28.26
N ARG A 302 -3.59 -18.67 28.25
CA ARG A 302 -3.30 -19.92 27.55
C ARG A 302 -3.18 -19.71 26.04
N SER A 303 -4.09 -18.91 25.46
CA SER A 303 -4.04 -18.60 24.03
C SER A 303 -2.86 -17.68 23.68
N ILE A 304 -2.52 -16.72 24.54
CA ILE A 304 -1.35 -15.86 24.39
C ILE A 304 -0.07 -16.71 24.41
N ARG A 305 0.07 -17.61 25.38
CA ARG A 305 1.22 -18.53 25.42
C ARG A 305 1.32 -19.39 24.17
N LYS A 306 0.18 -19.99 23.73
CA LYS A 306 0.14 -20.91 22.59
C LYS A 306 0.37 -20.21 21.24
N TYR A 307 -0.24 -19.06 21.03
CA TYR A 307 -0.34 -18.44 19.72
C TYR A 307 0.51 -17.17 19.54
N VAL A 308 1.05 -16.61 20.63
CA VAL A 308 1.95 -15.45 20.59
C VAL A 308 3.36 -15.84 21.04
N LEU A 309 3.51 -16.29 22.29
CA LEU A 309 4.85 -16.50 22.88
C LEU A 309 5.55 -17.75 22.32
N ALA A 310 4.85 -18.87 22.20
CA ALA A 310 5.44 -20.12 21.73
C ALA A 310 5.92 -20.06 20.27
N PRO A 311 5.16 -19.47 19.30
CA PRO A 311 5.66 -19.32 17.92
C PRO A 311 6.89 -18.40 17.80
N ILE A 312 7.01 -17.39 18.67
CA ILE A 312 8.16 -16.49 18.68
C ILE A 312 9.41 -17.21 19.25
N GLY A 313 9.22 -18.11 20.20
CA GLY A 313 10.29 -18.85 20.85
C GLY A 313 11.12 -17.99 21.79
N ARG A 314 12.27 -17.47 21.35
CA ARG A 314 13.16 -16.65 22.17
C ARG A 314 12.69 -15.21 22.30
N CYS A 315 11.89 -14.91 23.31
CA CYS A 315 11.38 -13.57 23.56
C CYS A 315 11.46 -13.14 25.03
N ASP A 316 11.47 -11.83 25.22
CA ASP A 316 11.32 -11.18 26.54
C ASP A 316 9.93 -10.50 26.57
N LEU A 317 9.18 -10.76 27.62
CA LEU A 317 7.85 -10.20 27.82
C LEU A 317 7.92 -9.01 28.79
N PHE A 318 7.43 -7.86 28.33
CA PHE A 318 7.31 -6.63 29.09
C PHE A 318 5.83 -6.32 29.33
N MET A 319 5.49 -6.06 30.58
CA MET A 319 4.13 -5.70 30.95
C MET A 319 4.07 -4.40 31.75
N TYR A 320 3.17 -3.50 31.35
CA TYR A 320 2.85 -2.26 32.06
C TYR A 320 1.35 -2.23 32.33
N VAL A 321 0.96 -2.42 33.58
CA VAL A 321 -0.43 -2.63 33.97
C VAL A 321 -0.85 -1.66 35.06
N PRO A 322 -2.12 -1.20 35.06
CA PRO A 322 -2.64 -0.42 36.17
C PRO A 322 -2.76 -1.28 37.42
N GLN A 323 -2.61 -0.62 38.57
CA GLN A 323 -2.82 -1.22 39.87
C GLN A 323 -4.32 -1.34 40.13
N ASP A 324 -4.88 -2.48 39.76
CA ASP A 324 -6.25 -2.86 40.01
C ASP A 324 -6.32 -4.29 40.62
N GLU A 325 -7.54 -4.77 40.88
CA GLU A 325 -7.76 -6.10 41.45
C GLU A 325 -7.22 -7.26 40.61
N ASP A 326 -7.10 -7.04 39.30
CA ASP A 326 -6.63 -8.03 38.34
C ASP A 326 -5.11 -7.94 38.04
N ALA A 327 -4.38 -6.96 38.59
CA ALA A 327 -2.96 -6.74 38.30
C ALA A 327 -2.08 -7.97 38.58
N SER A 328 -2.41 -8.73 39.63
CA SER A 328 -1.70 -9.97 40.00
C SER A 328 -1.77 -11.05 38.93
N LEU A 329 -2.79 -11.04 38.07
CA LEU A 329 -2.94 -11.98 36.96
C LEU A 329 -1.81 -11.85 35.92
N ALA A 330 -1.10 -10.72 35.88
CA ALA A 330 0.07 -10.57 35.02
C ALA A 330 1.12 -11.68 35.23
N GLY A 331 1.25 -12.19 36.44
CA GLY A 331 2.10 -13.33 36.79
C GLY A 331 1.80 -14.61 36.02
N LEU A 332 0.59 -14.80 35.50
CA LEU A 332 0.22 -15.96 34.68
C LEU A 332 1.04 -16.05 33.36
N LEU A 333 1.60 -14.96 32.88
CA LEU A 333 2.46 -14.94 31.69
C LEU A 333 3.94 -14.97 31.99
N ASN A 334 4.35 -14.88 33.26
CA ASN A 334 5.75 -14.84 33.70
C ASN A 334 6.56 -13.78 32.95
N PRO A 335 6.24 -12.48 33.08
CA PRO A 335 6.92 -11.42 32.34
C PRO A 335 8.38 -11.26 32.76
N THR A 336 9.25 -10.94 31.81
CA THR A 336 10.67 -10.60 32.04
C THR A 336 10.79 -9.32 32.87
N ALA A 337 9.92 -8.36 32.65
CA ALA A 337 9.79 -7.17 33.49
C ALA A 337 8.33 -6.72 33.55
N LEU A 338 7.90 -6.34 34.76
CA LEU A 338 6.54 -5.92 35.09
C LEU A 338 6.59 -4.59 35.86
N GLU A 339 5.82 -3.61 35.41
CA GLU A 339 5.50 -2.41 36.19
C GLU A 339 4.01 -2.37 36.47
N VAL A 340 3.65 -2.31 37.77
CA VAL A 340 2.28 -2.12 38.24
C VAL A 340 2.19 -0.71 38.80
N VAL A 341 1.30 0.11 38.25
CA VAL A 341 1.26 1.55 38.55
C VAL A 341 -0.17 2.00 38.86
N PRO A 342 -0.36 2.94 39.81
CA PRO A 342 -1.69 3.49 40.06
C PRO A 342 -2.23 4.24 38.86
N ASP A 343 -3.51 4.08 38.59
CA ASP A 343 -4.22 4.92 37.62
C ASP A 343 -4.19 6.38 38.11
N ARG A 344 -3.92 7.28 37.19
CA ARG A 344 -3.93 8.72 37.44
C ARG A 344 -4.64 9.44 36.31
N PRO A 345 -5.38 10.53 36.59
CA PRO A 345 -5.93 11.35 35.53
C PRO A 345 -4.82 11.88 34.61
N LEU A 346 -5.09 11.85 33.32
CA LEU A 346 -4.21 12.39 32.28
C LEU A 346 -4.84 13.64 31.70
N ASP A 347 -4.00 14.60 31.31
CA ASP A 347 -4.46 15.83 30.68
C ASP A 347 -5.11 15.51 29.32
N GLU A 348 -6.35 15.89 29.16
CA GLU A 348 -7.13 15.74 27.93
C GLU A 348 -6.82 16.81 26.88
N GLY A 349 -6.02 17.82 27.22
CA GLY A 349 -5.59 18.88 26.32
C GLY A 349 -6.76 19.71 25.74
N GLY A 350 -7.86 19.83 26.47
CA GLY A 350 -9.10 20.51 26.03
C GLY A 350 -9.93 19.72 25.01
N LEU A 351 -9.60 18.45 24.74
CA LEU A 351 -10.35 17.61 23.82
C LEU A 351 -11.58 17.03 24.50
N GLN A 352 -12.64 16.78 23.72
CA GLN A 352 -13.91 16.23 24.20
C GLN A 352 -14.33 15.02 23.39
N ASN A 353 -14.68 13.94 24.09
CA ASN A 353 -15.25 12.76 23.46
C ASN A 353 -16.67 13.03 22.95
N GLY A 354 -17.00 12.56 21.78
CA GLY A 354 -18.26 12.86 21.08
C GLY A 354 -18.23 14.11 20.19
N VAL A 355 -17.28 15.02 20.44
CA VAL A 355 -17.10 16.24 19.63
C VAL A 355 -15.84 16.14 18.76
N HIS A 356 -14.68 16.01 19.38
CA HIS A 356 -13.38 15.99 18.71
C HIS A 356 -12.92 14.58 18.36
N CYS A 357 -13.34 13.60 19.16
CA CYS A 357 -13.03 12.20 18.97
C CYS A 357 -14.22 11.30 19.30
N GLN A 358 -14.22 10.10 18.73
CA GLN A 358 -15.28 9.10 18.97
C GLN A 358 -14.66 7.81 19.52
N LEU A 359 -14.55 7.74 20.84
CA LEU A 359 -13.87 6.68 21.59
C LEU A 359 -14.88 5.94 22.46
N LYS A 360 -15.07 4.64 22.22
CA LYS A 360 -16.10 3.84 22.88
C LYS A 360 -15.94 3.71 24.40
N ALA A 361 -14.71 3.77 24.89
CA ALA A 361 -14.39 3.68 26.32
C ALA A 361 -14.23 5.05 27.01
N GLY A 362 -14.42 6.15 26.27
CA GLY A 362 -14.15 7.49 26.74
C GLY A 362 -12.70 7.94 26.53
N LEU A 363 -12.47 9.25 26.60
CA LEU A 363 -11.17 9.84 26.32
C LEU A 363 -10.12 9.46 27.35
N GLN A 364 -10.42 9.53 28.65
CA GLN A 364 -9.49 9.15 29.71
C GLN A 364 -9.01 7.70 29.56
N ALA A 365 -9.92 6.75 29.36
CA ALA A 365 -9.55 5.35 29.18
C ALA A 365 -8.67 5.13 27.94
N TYR A 366 -8.87 5.93 26.90
CA TYR A 366 -8.03 5.88 25.70
C TYR A 366 -6.65 6.50 25.96
N LEU A 367 -6.58 7.63 26.63
CA LEU A 367 -5.30 8.26 27.02
C LEU A 367 -4.48 7.32 27.93
N GLN A 368 -5.12 6.65 28.88
CA GLN A 368 -4.48 5.61 29.71
C GLN A 368 -3.90 4.47 28.85
N GLN A 369 -4.65 4.03 27.83
CA GLN A 369 -4.14 3.03 26.89
C GLN A 369 -2.90 3.54 26.14
N LEU A 370 -2.92 4.76 25.62
CA LEU A 370 -1.79 5.35 24.90
C LEU A 370 -0.58 5.57 25.81
N TYR A 371 -0.81 6.07 27.01
CA TYR A 371 0.23 6.25 28.02
C TYR A 371 0.86 4.92 28.43
N GLY A 372 0.03 3.90 28.65
CA GLY A 372 0.51 2.55 28.96
C GLY A 372 1.39 1.96 27.83
N LEU A 373 1.05 2.21 26.56
CA LEU A 373 1.91 1.83 25.44
C LEU A 373 3.28 2.49 25.52
N LYS A 374 3.32 3.80 25.70
CA LYS A 374 4.57 4.59 25.82
C LYS A 374 5.44 4.08 26.97
N MET A 375 4.84 3.84 28.12
CA MET A 375 5.57 3.39 29.30
C MET A 375 6.06 1.94 29.18
N CYS A 376 5.29 1.06 28.54
CA CYS A 376 5.72 -0.31 28.25
C CYS A 376 6.94 -0.32 27.29
N ASP A 377 6.96 0.55 26.26
CA ASP A 377 8.14 0.70 25.41
C ASP A 377 9.35 1.26 26.18
N ARG A 378 9.11 2.21 27.07
CA ARG A 378 10.17 2.74 27.95
C ARG A 378 10.76 1.65 28.85
N LEU A 379 9.92 0.79 29.42
CA LEU A 379 10.34 -0.36 30.22
C LEU A 379 11.23 -1.31 29.40
N ARG A 380 10.77 -1.68 28.19
CA ARG A 380 11.54 -2.51 27.24
C ARG A 380 12.90 -1.91 26.92
N ARG A 381 12.94 -0.61 26.56
CA ARG A 381 14.19 0.07 26.19
C ARG A 381 15.15 0.18 27.36
N ARG A 382 14.64 0.47 28.55
CA ARG A 382 15.45 0.52 29.77
C ARG A 382 16.07 -0.84 30.06
N TYR A 383 15.29 -1.91 30.03
CA TYR A 383 15.77 -3.28 30.21
C TYR A 383 16.82 -3.66 29.16
N ALA A 384 16.57 -3.35 27.88
CA ALA A 384 17.50 -3.60 26.79
C ALA A 384 18.87 -2.92 27.03
N ALA A 385 18.85 -1.65 27.42
CA ALA A 385 20.07 -0.89 27.72
C ALA A 385 20.83 -1.46 28.93
N GLN A 386 20.13 -1.83 29.99
CA GLN A 386 20.73 -2.40 31.21
C GLN A 386 21.40 -3.76 30.99
N HIS A 387 20.91 -4.55 30.04
CA HIS A 387 21.40 -5.91 29.80
C HIS A 387 22.15 -6.07 28.46
N GLY A 388 22.41 -4.97 27.74
CA GLY A 388 23.12 -5.01 26.45
C GLY A 388 22.35 -5.81 25.36
N ILE A 389 21.02 -5.81 25.41
CA ILE A 389 20.19 -6.61 24.51
C ILE A 389 19.74 -5.78 23.30
N HIS A 390 19.93 -6.34 22.10
CA HIS A 390 19.39 -5.81 20.86
C HIS A 390 18.25 -6.69 20.34
N TYR A 391 17.03 -6.14 20.35
CA TYR A 391 15.87 -6.85 19.79
C TYR A 391 15.84 -6.70 18.27
N GLY A 392 15.57 -7.78 17.56
CA GLY A 392 15.37 -7.76 16.11
C GLY A 392 13.96 -7.36 15.70
N ALA A 393 12.98 -7.64 16.57
CA ALA A 393 11.58 -7.26 16.37
C ALA A 393 10.91 -6.95 17.71
N VAL A 394 9.83 -6.19 17.65
CA VAL A 394 8.93 -5.92 18.76
C VAL A 394 7.51 -6.29 18.37
N VAL A 395 6.86 -7.07 19.22
CA VAL A 395 5.45 -7.43 19.11
C VAL A 395 4.67 -6.69 20.19
N ARG A 396 3.67 -5.94 19.80
CA ARG A 396 2.70 -5.36 20.73
C ARG A 396 1.40 -6.12 20.65
N CYS A 397 0.84 -6.52 21.77
CA CYS A 397 -0.53 -7.00 21.89
C CYS A 397 -1.16 -6.59 23.22
N ARG A 398 -2.47 -6.82 23.35
CA ARG A 398 -3.21 -6.51 24.58
C ARG A 398 -3.39 -7.76 25.41
N PRO A 399 -3.41 -7.66 26.77
CA PRO A 399 -3.64 -8.81 27.64
C PRO A 399 -5.07 -9.38 27.54
N ASP A 400 -6.05 -8.57 27.10
CA ASP A 400 -7.45 -8.95 26.96
C ASP A 400 -7.81 -9.64 25.62
N LEU A 401 -6.80 -10.13 24.88
CA LEU A 401 -7.01 -10.83 23.60
C LEU A 401 -6.91 -12.34 23.76
N ARG A 402 -7.99 -13.05 23.40
CA ARG A 402 -7.97 -14.49 23.18
C ARG A 402 -7.66 -14.74 21.72
N PHE A 403 -6.48 -15.25 21.43
CA PHE A 403 -6.06 -15.59 20.09
C PHE A 403 -6.69 -16.91 19.63
N ASP A 404 -7.14 -16.96 18.39
CA ASP A 404 -7.73 -18.14 17.74
C ASP A 404 -6.80 -18.68 16.63
N SER A 405 -5.74 -17.95 16.28
CA SER A 405 -4.70 -18.39 15.36
C SER A 405 -3.31 -17.89 15.81
N PRO A 406 -2.23 -18.59 15.44
CA PRO A 406 -0.88 -18.13 15.74
C PRO A 406 -0.56 -16.82 15.03
N LEU A 407 0.40 -16.07 15.58
CA LEU A 407 1.07 -15.01 14.84
C LEU A 407 1.75 -15.62 13.59
N PRO A 408 1.89 -14.84 12.51
CA PRO A 408 2.69 -15.27 11.38
C PRO A 408 4.14 -15.51 11.80
N ASP A 409 4.85 -16.37 11.08
CA ASP A 409 6.28 -16.52 11.27
C ASP A 409 7.00 -15.18 11.04
N LEU A 410 7.63 -14.65 12.10
CA LEU A 410 8.27 -13.34 12.07
C LEU A 410 9.43 -13.26 11.07
N ALA A 411 10.07 -14.39 10.75
CA ALA A 411 11.14 -14.45 9.76
C ALA A 411 10.63 -14.16 8.33
N THR A 412 9.35 -14.39 8.08
CA THR A 412 8.71 -14.11 6.77
C THR A 412 8.27 -12.66 6.61
N LEU A 413 8.22 -11.89 7.70
CA LEU A 413 7.76 -10.51 7.68
C LEU A 413 8.87 -9.56 7.22
N ASP A 414 8.49 -8.54 6.46
CA ASP A 414 9.38 -7.41 6.17
C ASP A 414 9.25 -6.36 7.28
N LEU A 415 10.21 -6.34 8.17
CA LEU A 415 10.22 -5.47 9.35
C LEU A 415 10.51 -3.98 9.03
N ASN A 416 10.68 -3.60 7.76
CA ASN A 416 10.64 -2.19 7.37
C ASN A 416 9.24 -1.58 7.59
N TYR A 417 8.22 -2.44 7.70
CA TYR A 417 6.82 -2.08 7.91
C TYR A 417 6.33 -2.48 9.29
N ILE A 418 5.24 -1.83 9.72
CA ILE A 418 4.46 -2.31 10.86
C ILE A 418 3.33 -3.20 10.34
N HIS A 419 3.27 -4.43 10.86
CA HIS A 419 2.24 -5.39 10.55
C HIS A 419 1.11 -5.32 11.56
N VAL A 420 -0.14 -5.16 11.06
CA VAL A 420 -1.36 -5.08 11.87
C VAL A 420 -2.40 -6.08 11.38
N PRO A 421 -3.39 -6.46 12.20
CA PRO A 421 -4.46 -7.37 11.76
C PRO A 421 -5.23 -6.82 10.56
N ASP A 422 -5.66 -7.72 9.67
CA ASP A 422 -6.37 -7.41 8.41
C ASP A 422 -7.89 -7.17 8.58
N PHE A 423 -8.36 -6.91 9.79
CA PHE A 423 -9.76 -6.67 10.10
C PHE A 423 -9.94 -5.52 11.11
N HIS A 424 -11.14 -4.94 11.17
CA HIS A 424 -11.48 -3.79 12.02
C HIS A 424 -10.56 -2.58 11.80
N MET A 425 -10.33 -2.23 10.54
CA MET A 425 -9.46 -1.11 10.17
C MET A 425 -10.11 0.27 10.41
N TYR A 426 -11.44 0.38 10.30
CA TYR A 426 -12.24 1.59 10.55
C TYR A 426 -11.56 2.90 10.07
N GLU A 427 -11.26 2.96 8.77
CA GLU A 427 -10.57 4.09 8.10
C GLU A 427 -9.14 4.39 8.59
N GLY A 428 -8.54 3.45 9.28
CA GLY A 428 -7.18 3.54 9.81
C GLY A 428 -6.52 2.19 9.96
N CYS A 429 -5.92 1.93 11.11
CA CYS A 429 -5.24 0.67 11.42
C CYS A 429 -5.79 0.03 12.69
N ASN A 430 -5.99 -1.29 12.66
CA ASN A 430 -6.29 -2.04 13.87
C ASN A 430 -5.17 -1.83 14.90
N ASP A 431 -5.53 -1.30 16.07
CA ASP A 431 -4.60 -0.87 17.11
C ASP A 431 -4.31 -1.93 18.20
N ARG A 432 -4.82 -3.16 18.02
CA ARG A 432 -4.80 -4.18 19.07
C ARG A 432 -3.56 -5.07 19.07
N VAL A 433 -3.01 -5.31 17.89
CA VAL A 433 -1.77 -6.08 17.68
C VAL A 433 -0.91 -5.37 16.64
N ALA A 434 0.38 -5.28 16.88
CA ALA A 434 1.32 -4.72 15.93
C ALA A 434 2.68 -5.42 16.04
N ILE A 435 3.36 -5.60 14.90
CA ILE A 435 4.70 -6.19 14.80
C ILE A 435 5.55 -5.32 13.89
N GLY A 436 6.77 -5.03 14.29
CA GLY A 436 7.72 -4.27 13.47
C GLY A 436 9.14 -4.31 14.03
N ASN A 437 10.04 -3.59 13.38
CA ASN A 437 11.37 -3.37 13.94
C ASN A 437 11.31 -2.47 15.20
N PRO A 438 12.34 -2.48 16.06
CA PRO A 438 12.33 -1.73 17.31
C PRO A 438 12.12 -0.23 17.13
N GLU A 439 12.69 0.36 16.07
CA GLU A 439 12.60 1.79 15.77
C GLU A 439 11.18 2.21 15.42
N ASN A 440 10.58 1.53 14.46
CA ASN A 440 9.19 1.78 14.04
C ASN A 440 8.20 1.51 15.16
N MET A 441 8.45 0.47 15.99
CA MET A 441 7.58 0.14 17.10
C MET A 441 7.70 1.14 18.25
N THR A 442 8.88 1.74 18.49
CA THR A 442 9.00 2.87 19.42
C THR A 442 8.14 4.05 18.97
N MET A 443 8.16 4.40 17.68
CA MET A 443 7.28 5.44 17.14
C MET A 443 5.81 5.05 17.24
N TYR A 444 5.44 3.81 16.92
CA TYR A 444 4.08 3.30 17.09
C TYR A 444 3.60 3.39 18.55
N MET A 445 4.46 3.12 19.51
CA MET A 445 4.12 3.13 20.93
C MET A 445 4.19 4.52 21.58
N SER A 446 4.77 5.53 20.92
CA SER A 446 4.80 6.93 21.39
C SER A 446 3.49 7.71 21.15
N LYS A 447 2.43 7.05 20.75
CA LYS A 447 1.12 7.63 20.39
C LYS A 447 0.57 8.67 21.39
N PHE A 448 0.86 8.52 22.66
CA PHE A 448 0.43 9.46 23.68
C PHE A 448 0.92 10.88 23.42
N ASP A 449 2.15 11.02 22.93
CA ASP A 449 2.76 12.33 22.66
C ASP A 449 2.16 13.00 21.42
N ASP A 450 1.79 12.19 20.42
CA ASP A 450 1.27 12.68 19.14
C ASP A 450 -0.23 13.00 19.16
N TRP A 451 -0.98 12.40 20.09
CA TRP A 451 -2.44 12.45 20.12
C TRP A 451 -3.03 13.86 20.11
N PRO A 452 -2.65 14.78 21.02
CA PRO A 452 -3.29 16.09 21.09
C PRO A 452 -3.05 16.93 19.82
N ALA A 453 -1.83 16.89 19.29
CA ALA A 453 -1.50 17.60 18.06
C ALA A 453 -2.22 17.02 16.85
N TYR A 454 -2.30 15.69 16.75
CA TYR A 454 -3.01 15.02 15.67
C TYR A 454 -4.48 15.40 15.61
N VAL A 455 -5.18 15.35 16.76
CA VAL A 455 -6.62 15.67 16.81
C VAL A 455 -6.87 17.13 16.46
N ARG A 456 -6.08 18.06 17.03
CA ARG A 456 -6.20 19.50 16.70
C ARG A 456 -5.97 19.77 15.21
N ASN A 457 -4.94 19.19 14.63
CA ASN A 457 -4.65 19.34 13.20
C ASN A 457 -5.76 18.74 12.32
N TRP A 458 -6.32 17.59 12.72
CA TRP A 458 -7.41 16.94 12.00
C TRP A 458 -8.67 17.80 11.95
N ILE A 459 -9.07 18.37 13.10
CA ILE A 459 -10.25 19.24 13.22
C ILE A 459 -10.02 20.56 12.49
N GLY A 460 -8.81 21.16 12.64
CA GLY A 460 -8.45 22.40 11.97
C GLY A 460 -8.37 22.30 10.45
N ALA A 461 -8.18 21.10 9.91
CA ALA A 461 -8.10 20.89 8.47
C ALA A 461 -9.48 21.00 7.76
N SER A 462 -10.58 20.76 8.47
CA SER A 462 -11.94 20.90 7.91
C SER A 462 -12.98 21.06 9.03
N PRO A 463 -13.86 22.06 8.94
CA PRO A 463 -14.97 22.23 9.90
C PRO A 463 -15.95 21.04 9.94
N THR A 464 -15.95 20.21 8.88
CA THR A 464 -16.82 19.04 8.74
C THR A 464 -16.07 17.72 8.95
N ALA A 465 -14.83 17.77 9.47
CA ALA A 465 -14.06 16.57 9.75
C ALA A 465 -14.79 15.68 10.77
N PRO A 466 -14.93 14.38 10.50
CA PRO A 466 -15.56 13.48 11.46
C PRO A 466 -14.68 13.36 12.72
N PRO A 467 -15.29 13.05 13.88
CA PRO A 467 -14.52 12.82 15.11
C PRO A 467 -13.48 11.69 14.94
N VAL A 468 -12.29 11.90 15.51
CA VAL A 468 -11.17 10.97 15.37
C VAL A 468 -11.44 9.67 16.13
N THR A 469 -11.31 8.53 15.47
CA THR A 469 -11.34 7.20 16.12
C THR A 469 -9.92 6.72 16.47
N ALA A 470 -9.81 5.71 17.32
CA ALA A 470 -8.53 5.10 17.70
C ALA A 470 -7.77 4.53 16.49
N GLU A 471 -8.51 3.90 15.58
CA GLU A 471 -7.95 3.30 14.37
C GLU A 471 -7.51 4.37 13.35
N MET A 472 -8.30 5.43 13.15
CA MET A 472 -7.93 6.58 12.32
C MET A 472 -6.64 7.25 12.81
N PHE A 473 -6.56 7.49 14.13
CA PHE A 473 -5.35 8.04 14.73
C PHE A 473 -4.14 7.12 14.52
N THR A 474 -4.29 5.82 14.76
CA THR A 474 -3.20 4.87 14.58
C THR A 474 -2.66 4.91 13.15
N GLY A 475 -3.54 4.85 12.15
CA GLY A 475 -3.12 4.95 10.75
C GLY A 475 -2.54 6.33 10.40
N GLY A 476 -3.11 7.39 10.96
CA GLY A 476 -2.67 8.77 10.74
C GLY A 476 -1.29 9.05 11.34
N GLN A 477 -1.06 8.63 12.57
CA GLN A 477 0.21 8.77 13.26
C GLN A 477 1.34 8.05 12.51
N LEU A 478 1.12 6.80 12.09
CA LEU A 478 2.11 6.07 11.30
C LEU A 478 2.44 6.78 9.98
N ARG A 479 1.42 7.32 9.29
CA ARG A 479 1.64 8.12 8.07
C ARG A 479 2.45 9.38 8.33
N GLN A 480 2.19 10.11 9.45
CA GLN A 480 2.95 11.30 9.80
C GLN A 480 4.44 10.99 10.02
N HIS A 481 4.74 9.84 10.58
CA HIS A 481 6.11 9.37 10.78
C HIS A 481 6.72 8.65 9.57
N GLY A 482 6.03 8.60 8.44
CA GLY A 482 6.52 7.93 7.23
C GLY A 482 6.64 6.41 7.35
N ILE A 483 5.91 5.79 8.28
CA ILE A 483 5.97 4.36 8.55
C ILE A 483 4.88 3.64 7.74
N GLY A 484 5.30 2.75 6.86
CA GLY A 484 4.41 1.89 6.08
C GLY A 484 3.76 0.80 6.92
N VAL A 485 2.56 0.39 6.53
CA VAL A 485 1.76 -0.63 7.22
C VAL A 485 1.45 -1.78 6.28
N ARG A 486 1.52 -3.00 6.81
CA ARG A 486 1.05 -4.23 6.16
C ARG A 486 0.03 -4.96 6.99
N LEU A 487 -0.82 -5.70 6.32
CA LEU A 487 -1.84 -6.50 6.97
C LEU A 487 -1.35 -7.93 7.21
N MET A 488 -1.74 -8.50 8.34
CA MET A 488 -1.43 -9.88 8.69
C MET A 488 -2.70 -10.64 9.08
N PRO A 489 -2.80 -11.95 8.74
CA PRO A 489 -4.01 -12.74 8.94
C PRO A 489 -4.09 -13.33 10.35
N VAL A 490 -3.87 -12.53 11.39
CA VAL A 490 -4.03 -12.97 12.77
C VAL A 490 -5.49 -12.87 13.20
N ARG A 491 -5.96 -13.82 14.01
CA ARG A 491 -7.36 -13.92 14.48
C ARG A 491 -7.42 -13.95 16.00
N PHE A 492 -8.25 -13.08 16.55
CA PHE A 492 -8.47 -12.98 17.98
C PHE A 492 -9.84 -12.37 18.32
N ASN A 493 -10.27 -12.57 19.55
CA ASN A 493 -11.45 -11.95 20.13
C ASN A 493 -11.08 -11.27 21.45
N ARG A 494 -11.72 -10.13 21.76
CA ARG A 494 -11.51 -9.46 23.05
C ARG A 494 -12.33 -10.12 24.13
N VAL A 495 -11.70 -10.33 25.27
CA VAL A 495 -12.34 -10.82 26.49
C VAL A 495 -12.51 -9.67 27.47
N ARG A 496 -13.73 -9.39 27.88
CA ARG A 496 -14.08 -8.42 28.89
C ARG A 496 -14.55 -9.14 30.16
N ALA A 497 -14.54 -8.47 31.32
CA ALA A 497 -14.86 -9.08 32.58
C ALA A 497 -16.10 -10.02 32.56
N HIS A 498 -17.12 -9.63 31.80
CA HIS A 498 -18.38 -10.41 31.74
C HIS A 498 -18.78 -10.88 30.34
N LYS A 499 -18.04 -10.54 29.26
CA LYS A 499 -18.41 -10.90 27.87
C LYS A 499 -17.19 -11.12 26.97
N ILE A 500 -17.24 -12.17 26.16
CA ILE A 500 -16.38 -12.31 25.00
C ILE A 500 -16.98 -11.45 23.89
N LYS A 501 -16.21 -10.46 23.38
CA LYS A 501 -16.57 -9.73 22.16
C LYS A 501 -15.99 -10.48 20.97
N THR A 502 -16.85 -10.97 20.10
CA THR A 502 -16.51 -11.75 18.90
C THR A 502 -16.02 -10.83 17.77
N ASP A 503 -14.87 -10.17 17.97
CA ASP A 503 -14.35 -9.18 17.00
C ASP A 503 -14.15 -9.80 15.62
N TRP A 504 -13.52 -10.98 15.52
CA TRP A 504 -13.33 -11.68 14.27
C TRP A 504 -14.62 -12.27 13.70
N GLU A 505 -15.45 -12.88 14.52
CA GLU A 505 -16.72 -13.45 14.07
C GLU A 505 -17.68 -12.38 13.58
N ASP A 506 -17.75 -11.24 14.25
CA ASP A 506 -18.56 -10.10 13.80
C ASP A 506 -18.06 -9.53 12.47
N HIS A 507 -16.76 -9.44 12.28
CA HIS A 507 -16.18 -9.06 11.01
C HIS A 507 -16.57 -10.04 9.91
N ARG A 508 -16.43 -11.34 10.14
CA ARG A 508 -16.79 -12.42 9.22
C ARG A 508 -18.28 -12.39 8.84
N ARG A 509 -19.16 -12.14 9.80
CA ARG A 509 -20.62 -12.02 9.56
C ARG A 509 -20.94 -10.82 8.68
N LYS A 510 -20.36 -9.66 8.96
CA LYS A 510 -20.57 -8.44 8.16
C LYS A 510 -20.08 -8.60 6.73
N THR A 511 -18.99 -9.32 6.50
CA THR A 511 -18.43 -9.53 5.18
C THR A 511 -19.10 -10.66 4.39
N ARG A 512 -19.90 -11.53 5.06
CA ARG A 512 -20.68 -12.62 4.43
C ARG A 512 -22.11 -12.23 4.09
N ARG A 513 -22.64 -11.11 4.60
CA ARG A 513 -23.94 -10.61 4.15
C ARG A 513 -23.79 -10.17 2.69
N PRO A 514 -24.54 -10.76 1.74
CA PRO A 514 -24.61 -10.20 0.39
C PRO A 514 -25.11 -8.76 0.54
N SER A 515 -24.53 -7.85 -0.24
CA SER A 515 -25.12 -6.53 -0.40
C SER A 515 -26.52 -6.78 -0.99
N SER A 516 -27.54 -6.58 -0.19
CA SER A 516 -28.93 -6.50 -0.67
C SER A 516 -29.08 -5.17 -1.43
N VAL A 517 -28.54 -5.13 -2.63
CA VAL A 517 -28.98 -4.18 -3.65
C VAL A 517 -30.00 -4.98 -4.47
N PRO A 518 -31.28 -4.63 -4.48
CA PRO A 518 -32.21 -5.21 -5.43
C PRO A 518 -31.73 -4.85 -6.82
N GLU A 519 -31.47 -5.84 -7.65
CA GLU A 519 -31.49 -5.65 -9.10
C GLU A 519 -32.85 -5.03 -9.43
N LYS A 520 -32.82 -3.79 -9.82
CA LYS A 520 -33.97 -3.19 -10.50
C LYS A 520 -33.89 -3.61 -11.96
N ASP A 521 -34.93 -4.33 -12.37
CA ASP A 521 -35.27 -4.71 -13.74
C ASP A 521 -35.08 -3.57 -14.77
#